data_47ba5a6e20055e3e1fbc90d913a7d0cc
#
_entry.id   47ba5a6e20055e3e1fbc90d913a7d0cc
#
_cell.length_a   1.000
_cell.length_b   1.000
_cell.length_c   1.000
_cell.angle_alpha   90.00
_cell.angle_beta   90.00
_cell.angle_gamma   90.00
#
_symmetry.space_group_name_H-M   'P 1'
#
loop_
_entity.id
_entity.type
_entity.pdbx_description
1 polymer ?
#
loop_
_entity_poly.entity_id
_entity_poly.type
_entity_poly.pdbx_seq_one_letter_code
_entity_poly.pdbx_strand_id
1 'polypeptide(L)'
;MQKISASNAEPATCNLQAACGFTLLEIMVSISIIALVLVSVYRLHAQTISMHQSARFYTTAPLLAQNKMAEFEIKPLDELTDDSGSFADEFPGYSWKVAINDVESETLGSTAEDLKKIDIIVSFNQDEFTYDLRTYRFYSE
;
A
#
# COMPACT_ATOMS: atom_id res chain seq x y z
N MET A 1 2.52 100.64 -9.72
CA MET A 1 1.91 99.44 -10.45
C MET A 1 2.78 98.28 -10.21
N GLN A 2 2.49 97.42 -9.24
CA GLN A 2 3.27 96.22 -8.96
C GLN A 2 2.33 95.09 -8.56
N LYS A 3 2.34 94.07 -9.42
CA LYS A 3 1.42 92.99 -9.39
C LYS A 3 1.99 91.91 -8.44
N ILE A 4 1.28 91.61 -7.36
CA ILE A 4 1.65 90.59 -6.41
C ILE A 4 1.18 89.23 -6.98
N SER A 5 2.13 88.37 -7.26
CA SER A 5 1.87 87.01 -7.69
C SER A 5 1.57 86.16 -6.46
N ALA A 6 0.39 85.57 -6.44
CA ALA A 6 0.00 84.65 -5.37
C ALA A 6 0.62 83.29 -5.71
N SER A 7 1.50 82.84 -4.82
CA SER A 7 2.02 81.46 -4.85
C SER A 7 0.96 80.53 -4.34
N ASN A 8 0.49 79.64 -5.22
CA ASN A 8 -0.37 78.51 -4.84
C ASN A 8 0.49 77.51 -4.13
N ALA A 9 0.35 77.41 -2.83
CA ALA A 9 0.86 76.27 -2.06
C ALA A 9 -0.14 75.08 -2.21
N GLU A 10 0.27 74.10 -2.97
CA GLU A 10 -0.46 72.84 -2.97
C GLU A 10 -0.37 72.16 -1.59
N PRO A 11 -1.46 71.65 -1.04
CA PRO A 11 -1.40 70.85 0.17
C PRO A 11 -0.71 69.53 -0.15
N ALA A 12 0.41 69.27 0.49
CA ALA A 12 1.05 67.96 0.50
C ALA A 12 0.07 66.93 1.07
N THR A 13 -0.54 66.17 0.21
CA THR A 13 -1.30 64.99 0.63
C THR A 13 -0.31 63.97 1.19
N CYS A 14 -0.25 63.95 2.51
CA CYS A 14 0.49 62.92 3.24
C CYS A 14 -0.21 61.58 2.99
N ASN A 15 0.37 60.81 2.08
CA ASN A 15 -0.08 59.43 1.77
C ASN A 15 0.31 58.57 2.98
N LEU A 16 -0.58 58.52 3.99
CA LEU A 16 -0.47 57.54 5.08
C LEU A 16 -0.69 56.14 4.48
N GLN A 17 0.38 55.56 3.96
CA GLN A 17 0.44 54.11 3.81
C GLN A 17 0.38 53.55 5.23
N ALA A 18 -0.82 53.15 5.62
CA ALA A 18 -1.03 52.38 6.82
C ALA A 18 -0.17 51.12 6.72
N ALA A 19 0.96 51.12 7.40
CA ALA A 19 1.71 49.88 7.63
C ALA A 19 0.80 48.99 8.48
N CYS A 20 0.01 48.14 7.81
CA CYS A 20 -0.78 47.10 8.42
C CYS A 20 0.19 46.06 9.01
N GLY A 21 0.55 46.26 10.28
CA GLY A 21 1.28 45.23 11.03
C GLY A 21 0.37 44.06 11.25
N PHE A 22 0.90 42.83 11.04
CA PHE A 22 0.18 41.60 11.35
C PHE A 22 -0.15 41.53 12.84
N THR A 23 -1.38 41.18 13.15
CA THR A 23 -1.79 40.92 14.53
C THR A 23 -1.28 39.57 14.99
N LEU A 24 -0.96 39.44 16.27
CA LEU A 24 -0.54 38.13 16.83
C LEU A 24 -1.60 37.04 16.61
N LEU A 25 -2.87 37.43 16.69
CA LEU A 25 -4.00 36.55 16.43
C LEU A 25 -4.00 36.04 14.98
N GLU A 26 -3.71 36.87 13.98
CA GLU A 26 -3.66 36.49 12.57
C GLU A 26 -2.56 35.47 12.30
N ILE A 27 -1.39 35.66 12.92
CA ILE A 27 -0.30 34.69 12.83
C ILE A 27 -0.70 33.34 13.46
N MET A 28 -1.33 33.36 14.64
CA MET A 28 -1.78 32.14 15.30
C MET A 28 -2.83 31.40 14.46
N VAL A 29 -3.79 32.08 13.86
CA VAL A 29 -4.80 31.51 12.99
C VAL A 29 -4.15 30.93 11.72
N SER A 30 -3.24 31.69 11.11
CA SER A 30 -2.54 31.24 9.88
C SER A 30 -1.72 29.98 10.12
N ILE A 31 -0.96 29.90 11.21
CA ILE A 31 -0.18 28.72 11.58
C ILE A 31 -1.11 27.54 11.87
N SER A 32 -2.26 27.77 12.51
CA SER A 32 -3.23 26.71 12.79
C SER A 32 -3.80 26.12 11.50
N ILE A 33 -4.14 26.95 10.53
CA ILE A 33 -4.65 26.49 9.24
C ILE A 33 -3.57 25.68 8.49
N ILE A 34 -2.34 26.19 8.44
CA ILE A 34 -1.22 25.50 7.80
C ILE A 34 -0.98 24.13 8.47
N ALA A 35 -1.01 24.07 9.80
CA ALA A 35 -0.82 22.82 10.53
C ALA A 35 -1.90 21.78 10.18
N LEU A 36 -3.17 22.18 10.10
CA LEU A 36 -4.27 21.30 9.70
C LEU A 36 -4.10 20.78 8.26
N VAL A 37 -3.69 21.63 7.33
CA VAL A 37 -3.43 21.25 5.93
C VAL A 37 -2.28 20.27 5.85
N LEU A 38 -1.16 20.53 6.53
CA LEU A 38 0.01 19.66 6.53
C LEU A 38 -0.31 18.26 7.08
N VAL A 39 -1.06 18.19 8.19
CA VAL A 39 -1.49 16.89 8.75
C VAL A 39 -2.37 16.14 7.77
N SER A 40 -3.26 16.81 7.06
CA SER A 40 -4.14 16.18 6.06
C SER A 40 -3.35 15.65 4.88
N VAL A 41 -2.41 16.41 4.36
CA VAL A 41 -1.52 16.00 3.26
C VAL A 41 -0.64 14.82 3.69
N TYR A 42 -0.09 14.85 4.89
CA TYR A 42 0.72 13.75 5.41
C TYR A 42 -0.07 12.43 5.49
N ARG A 43 -1.31 12.48 5.97
CA ARG A 43 -2.19 11.30 6.01
C ARG A 43 -2.47 10.73 4.62
N LEU A 44 -2.73 11.58 3.64
CA LEU A 44 -2.93 11.15 2.25
C LEU A 44 -1.70 10.47 1.68
N HIS A 45 -0.50 11.01 1.93
CA HIS A 45 0.75 10.39 1.49
C HIS A 45 0.96 9.00 2.10
N ALA A 46 0.76 8.85 3.41
CA ALA A 46 0.89 7.56 4.08
C ALA A 46 -0.08 6.52 3.49
N GLN A 47 -1.32 6.89 3.25
CA GLN A 47 -2.32 6.03 2.64
C GLN A 47 -1.96 5.63 1.20
N THR A 48 -1.43 6.54 0.41
CA THR A 48 -1.02 6.26 -0.98
C THR A 48 0.11 5.23 -1.04
N ILE A 49 1.09 5.30 -0.15
CA ILE A 49 2.19 4.33 -0.07
C ILE A 49 1.65 2.93 0.27
N SER A 50 0.78 2.82 1.26
CA SER A 50 0.16 1.55 1.65
C SER A 50 -0.67 0.94 0.52
N MET A 51 -1.48 1.74 -0.17
CA MET A 51 -2.26 1.28 -1.32
C MET A 51 -1.39 0.80 -2.48
N HIS A 52 -0.26 1.47 -2.73
CA HIS A 52 0.68 1.05 -3.76
C HIS A 52 1.30 -0.32 -3.45
N GLN A 53 1.70 -0.55 -2.21
CA GLN A 53 2.26 -1.84 -1.77
C GLN A 53 1.22 -2.96 -1.89
N SER A 54 -0.02 -2.72 -1.43
CA SER A 54 -1.13 -3.66 -1.58
C SER A 54 -1.39 -4.00 -3.05
N ALA A 55 -1.52 -2.99 -3.91
CA ALA A 55 -1.78 -3.20 -5.33
C ALA A 55 -0.67 -4.04 -6.01
N ARG A 56 0.58 -3.75 -5.70
CA ARG A 56 1.72 -4.52 -6.19
C ARG A 56 1.69 -5.96 -5.69
N PHE A 57 1.40 -6.17 -4.40
CA PHE A 57 1.30 -7.49 -3.82
C PHE A 57 0.21 -8.33 -4.50
N TYR A 58 -1.02 -7.83 -4.59
CA TYR A 58 -2.14 -8.55 -5.19
C TYR A 58 -2.02 -8.76 -6.71
N THR A 59 -1.09 -8.08 -7.36
CA THR A 59 -0.74 -8.34 -8.76
C THR A 59 0.35 -9.41 -8.88
N THR A 60 1.34 -9.40 -7.98
CA THR A 60 2.52 -10.26 -8.07
C THR A 60 2.31 -11.62 -7.39
N ALA A 61 1.71 -11.62 -6.20
CA ALA A 61 1.55 -12.85 -5.40
C ALA A 61 0.79 -13.98 -6.12
N PRO A 62 -0.32 -13.71 -6.87
CA PRO A 62 -1.00 -14.75 -7.63
C PRO A 62 -0.09 -15.41 -8.69
N LEU A 63 0.75 -14.63 -9.36
CA LEU A 63 1.68 -15.16 -10.38
C LEU A 63 2.74 -16.04 -9.73
N LEU A 64 3.28 -15.61 -8.59
CA LEU A 64 4.26 -16.40 -7.83
C LEU A 64 3.64 -17.71 -7.31
N ALA A 65 2.41 -17.63 -6.79
CA ALA A 65 1.67 -18.80 -6.33
C ALA A 65 1.40 -19.80 -7.47
N GLN A 66 0.99 -19.31 -8.65
CA GLN A 66 0.78 -20.15 -9.84
C GLN A 66 2.08 -20.82 -10.33
N ASN A 67 3.20 -20.08 -10.34
CA ASN A 67 4.49 -20.64 -10.70
C ASN A 67 4.90 -21.76 -9.74
N LYS A 68 4.71 -21.54 -8.43
CA LYS A 68 4.96 -22.58 -7.43
C LYS A 68 4.00 -23.76 -7.57
N MET A 69 2.73 -23.51 -7.83
CA MET A 69 1.75 -24.57 -8.08
C MET A 69 2.17 -25.44 -9.26
N ALA A 70 2.58 -24.86 -10.38
CA ALA A 70 3.05 -25.58 -11.55
C ALA A 70 4.28 -26.45 -11.24
N GLU A 71 5.20 -25.98 -10.39
CA GLU A 71 6.35 -26.76 -9.94
C GLU A 71 5.92 -27.98 -9.12
N PHE A 72 4.93 -27.84 -8.25
CA PHE A 72 4.41 -28.94 -7.44
C PHE A 72 3.49 -29.88 -8.25
N GLU A 73 2.82 -29.42 -9.29
CA GLU A 73 2.00 -30.26 -10.17
C GLU A 73 2.81 -31.26 -10.99
N ILE A 74 4.08 -30.95 -11.27
CA ILE A 74 4.98 -31.87 -12.04
C ILE A 74 5.53 -32.97 -11.13
N LYS A 75 5.60 -32.74 -9.82
CA LYS A 75 6.13 -33.72 -8.86
C LYS A 75 5.14 -34.88 -8.64
N PRO A 76 5.63 -36.12 -8.48
CA PRO A 76 4.80 -37.23 -8.02
C PRO A 76 4.17 -36.94 -6.67
N LEU A 77 2.93 -37.40 -6.43
CA LEU A 77 2.21 -37.13 -5.20
C LEU A 77 2.85 -37.71 -3.93
N ASP A 78 3.55 -38.82 -4.06
CA ASP A 78 4.29 -39.49 -3.00
C ASP A 78 5.55 -38.74 -2.54
N GLU A 79 6.11 -37.89 -3.41
CA GLU A 79 7.24 -37.04 -3.10
C GLU A 79 6.81 -35.64 -2.56
N LEU A 80 5.52 -35.36 -2.58
CA LEU A 80 5.01 -34.09 -2.09
C LEU A 80 5.03 -34.03 -0.57
N THR A 81 5.80 -33.10 -0.04
CA THR A 81 5.88 -32.79 1.39
C THR A 81 5.69 -31.30 1.61
N ASP A 82 5.33 -30.95 2.82
CA ASP A 82 5.30 -29.56 3.25
C ASP A 82 6.67 -28.93 3.00
N ASP A 83 6.67 -27.77 2.38
CA ASP A 83 7.89 -27.05 2.03
C ASP A 83 7.69 -25.55 2.18
N SER A 84 8.78 -24.81 2.40
CA SER A 84 8.74 -23.39 2.53
C SER A 84 10.06 -22.75 2.13
N GLY A 85 9.99 -21.51 1.65
CA GLY A 85 11.19 -20.80 1.24
C GLY A 85 10.91 -19.31 0.95
N SER A 86 11.91 -18.69 0.37
CA SER A 86 11.79 -17.31 -0.11
C SER A 86 12.04 -17.26 -1.62
N PHE A 87 11.48 -16.26 -2.28
CA PHE A 87 11.77 -16.00 -3.69
C PHE A 87 13.11 -15.26 -3.89
N ALA A 88 13.85 -15.08 -2.80
CA ALA A 88 15.22 -14.54 -2.71
C ALA A 88 15.48 -13.31 -3.59
N ASP A 89 16.44 -13.41 -4.52
CA ASP A 89 16.97 -12.27 -5.25
C ASP A 89 16.01 -11.70 -6.31
N GLU A 90 15.09 -12.50 -6.82
CA GLU A 90 14.16 -12.09 -7.86
C GLU A 90 12.99 -11.29 -7.29
N PHE A 91 12.49 -11.70 -6.12
CA PHE A 91 11.38 -11.03 -5.43
C PHE A 91 11.70 -10.85 -3.94
N PRO A 92 12.52 -9.85 -3.59
CA PRO A 92 12.93 -9.64 -2.21
C PRO A 92 11.74 -9.31 -1.32
N GLY A 93 11.69 -9.95 -0.16
CA GLY A 93 10.62 -9.80 0.82
C GLY A 93 9.42 -10.72 0.60
N TYR A 94 9.38 -11.49 -0.51
CA TYR A 94 8.36 -12.51 -0.72
C TYR A 94 8.85 -13.87 -0.19
N SER A 95 7.97 -14.55 0.52
CA SER A 95 8.15 -15.92 0.99
C SER A 95 6.96 -16.78 0.58
N TRP A 96 7.17 -18.08 0.54
CA TRP A 96 6.15 -19.06 0.20
C TRP A 96 6.16 -20.22 1.18
N LYS A 97 4.99 -20.79 1.39
CA LYS A 97 4.78 -22.00 2.17
C LYS A 97 3.79 -22.88 1.44
N VAL A 98 4.11 -24.16 1.32
CA VAL A 98 3.22 -25.19 0.79
C VAL A 98 2.84 -26.11 1.93
N ALA A 99 1.55 -26.36 2.07
CA ALA A 99 1.00 -27.33 3.00
C ALA A 99 0.16 -28.35 2.24
N ILE A 100 0.40 -29.63 2.50
CA ILE A 100 -0.25 -30.75 1.84
C ILE A 100 -1.03 -31.53 2.88
N ASN A 101 -2.33 -31.64 2.67
CA ASN A 101 -3.22 -32.34 3.58
C ASN A 101 -4.08 -33.33 2.81
N ASP A 102 -4.38 -34.45 3.45
CA ASP A 102 -5.38 -35.37 2.97
C ASP A 102 -6.77 -34.76 3.14
N VAL A 103 -7.68 -35.07 2.24
CA VAL A 103 -9.04 -34.55 2.30
C VAL A 103 -9.91 -35.55 3.06
N GLU A 104 -10.36 -35.15 4.24
CA GLU A 104 -11.36 -35.91 4.98
C GLU A 104 -12.76 -35.38 4.64
N SER A 105 -13.60 -36.21 4.05
CA SER A 105 -14.98 -35.84 3.73
C SER A 105 -15.90 -37.04 3.84
N GLU A 106 -16.86 -36.95 4.77
CA GLU A 106 -17.90 -37.97 4.94
C GLU A 106 -18.75 -38.16 3.67
N THR A 107 -18.89 -37.10 2.86
CA THR A 107 -19.71 -37.10 1.63
C THR A 107 -19.04 -37.80 0.47
N LEU A 108 -17.71 -37.77 0.41
CA LEU A 108 -16.92 -38.37 -0.69
C LEU A 108 -16.53 -39.84 -0.42
N GLY A 109 -16.67 -40.30 0.83
CA GLY A 109 -16.33 -41.68 1.21
C GLY A 109 -14.90 -42.06 0.82
N SER A 110 -14.71 -43.24 0.25
CA SER A 110 -13.40 -43.75 -0.16
C SER A 110 -12.72 -42.92 -1.26
N THR A 111 -13.45 -42.10 -2.01
CA THR A 111 -12.86 -41.23 -3.04
C THR A 111 -12.08 -40.05 -2.38
N ALA A 112 -12.33 -39.77 -1.13
CA ALA A 112 -11.59 -38.74 -0.40
C ALA A 112 -10.15 -39.19 -0.04
N GLU A 113 -9.94 -40.50 0.14
CA GLU A 113 -8.63 -41.06 0.49
C GLU A 113 -7.58 -40.83 -0.61
N ASP A 114 -8.04 -40.79 -1.87
CA ASP A 114 -7.18 -40.55 -3.04
C ASP A 114 -7.05 -39.05 -3.38
N LEU A 115 -7.61 -38.15 -2.56
CA LEU A 115 -7.63 -36.72 -2.84
C LEU A 115 -6.70 -35.96 -1.90
N LYS A 116 -5.68 -35.31 -2.44
CA LYS A 116 -4.82 -34.41 -1.66
C LYS A 116 -5.16 -32.97 -1.93
N LYS A 117 -5.20 -32.21 -0.84
CA LYS A 117 -5.35 -30.75 -0.85
C LYS A 117 -3.98 -30.11 -0.73
N ILE A 118 -3.65 -29.26 -1.67
CA ILE A 118 -2.40 -28.51 -1.73
C ILE A 118 -2.73 -27.02 -1.52
N ASP A 119 -2.27 -26.45 -0.44
CA ASP A 119 -2.40 -25.03 -0.11
C ASP A 119 -1.04 -24.34 -0.30
N ILE A 120 -0.96 -23.35 -1.18
CA ILE A 120 0.22 -22.50 -1.37
C ILE A 120 -0.08 -21.13 -0.83
N ILE A 121 0.70 -20.71 0.14
CA ILE A 121 0.60 -19.40 0.76
C ILE A 121 1.82 -18.59 0.33
N VAL A 122 1.58 -17.47 -0.32
CA VAL A 122 2.62 -16.46 -0.62
C VAL A 122 2.44 -15.30 0.32
N SER A 123 3.49 -14.93 1.02
CA SER A 123 3.48 -13.81 1.96
C SER A 123 4.54 -12.77 1.61
N PHE A 124 4.31 -11.54 2.06
CA PHE A 124 5.19 -10.42 1.86
C PHE A 124 5.32 -9.63 3.16
N ASN A 125 6.52 -9.12 3.44
CA ASN A 125 6.82 -8.26 4.57
C ASN A 125 6.42 -8.87 5.93
N GLN A 126 6.95 -10.08 6.25
CA GLN A 126 6.69 -10.79 7.51
C GLN A 126 5.18 -11.05 7.74
N ASP A 127 4.49 -11.55 6.70
CA ASP A 127 3.08 -11.91 6.71
C ASP A 127 2.10 -10.72 6.84
N GLU A 128 2.55 -9.48 6.61
CA GLU A 128 1.66 -8.32 6.54
C GLU A 128 0.64 -8.47 5.40
N PHE A 129 1.07 -9.07 4.28
CA PHE A 129 0.22 -9.42 3.16
C PHE A 129 0.36 -10.90 2.88
N THR A 130 -0.77 -11.59 2.76
CA THR A 130 -0.83 -13.01 2.44
C THR A 130 -1.80 -13.27 1.30
N TYR A 131 -1.43 -14.19 0.43
CA TYR A 131 -2.26 -14.71 -0.65
C TYR A 131 -2.20 -16.22 -0.65
N ASP A 132 -3.36 -16.88 -0.60
CA ASP A 132 -3.48 -18.33 -0.60
C ASP A 132 -4.09 -18.83 -1.91
N LEU A 133 -3.47 -19.85 -2.46
CA LEU A 133 -3.92 -20.60 -3.64
C LEU A 133 -4.11 -22.06 -3.24
N ARG A 134 -5.30 -22.58 -3.47
CA ARG A 134 -5.67 -23.97 -3.14
C ARG A 134 -5.98 -24.75 -4.39
N THR A 135 -5.46 -25.99 -4.45
CA THR A 135 -5.84 -26.98 -5.46
C THR A 135 -6.05 -28.34 -4.83
N TYR A 136 -6.70 -29.22 -5.61
CA TYR A 136 -6.95 -30.60 -5.22
C TYR A 136 -6.43 -31.50 -6.35
N ARG A 137 -5.68 -32.56 -5.98
CA ARG A 137 -5.16 -33.54 -6.92
C ARG A 137 -5.58 -34.93 -6.51
N PHE A 138 -6.03 -35.69 -7.49
CA PHE A 138 -6.28 -37.11 -7.30
C PHE A 138 -4.99 -37.92 -7.45
N TYR A 139 -4.83 -38.90 -6.59
CA TYR A 139 -3.83 -39.94 -6.75
C TYR A 139 -4.34 -40.88 -7.88
N SER A 140 -3.65 -40.89 -9.00
CA SER A 140 -3.88 -41.88 -10.05
C SER A 140 -2.66 -42.79 -10.11
N GLU A 141 -2.84 -44.08 -9.74
CA GLU A 141 -1.84 -45.11 -10.01
C GLU A 141 -1.48 -45.20 -11.51
#